data_55355569c159bc1713b32f7165e76b01
#
_entry.id   55355569c159bc1713b32f7165e76b01
#
_cell.length_a   1.000
_cell.length_b   1.000
_cell.length_c   1.000
_cell.angle_alpha   90.00
_cell.angle_beta   90.00
_cell.angle_gamma   90.00
#
_symmetry.space_group_name_H-M   'P 1'
#
loop_
_entity.id
_entity.type
_entity.pdbx_description
1 polymer ?
#
loop_
_entity_poly.entity_id
_entity_poly.type
_entity_poly.pdbx_seq_one_letter_code
_entity_poly.pdbx_strand_id
1 'polypeptide(L)'
;MSEDGSTLARRQLGKYLRDGREGCDLTLAQAAMLIERSGSTLQRIEKSTVAHLRDVDLDALCKIYSFDADHTAAMKGLAVQGNELSWWYEFGDVMPTNFDFFVGLEASAQRLTTYEPELVPGLLQTPAYASVLIRSVYPDDGPEEHARRVQLRIRRQTRITRKHQPATLNVILRESVLRGMIGGSKVMATQMRHLADMSTRSNVRLQILPFGAGFPLGVAVGPFVILEFGADRQGQAIEPPVVYTETFTGNLYLAKPTTIQRYHDAYESLRQNAMDPADNRALLRRMAKEYA
;
A
#
# COMPACT_ATOMS: atom_id res chain seq x y z
N MET A 1 -5.20 7.03 -21.95
CA MET A 1 -5.63 5.62 -21.83
C MET A 1 -4.95 5.11 -20.57
N SER A 2 -5.69 5.10 -19.46
CA SER A 2 -5.19 4.68 -18.14
C SER A 2 -4.96 3.17 -18.16
N GLU A 3 -3.72 2.75 -17.97
CA GLU A 3 -3.40 1.37 -17.66
C GLU A 3 -3.92 1.06 -16.27
N ASP A 4 -4.82 0.13 -16.22
CA ASP A 4 -5.61 -0.36 -15.12
C ASP A 4 -4.82 -0.61 -13.84
N GLY A 5 -5.28 -0.03 -12.73
CA GLY A 5 -4.93 -0.43 -11.38
C GLY A 5 -5.39 -1.86 -11.11
N SER A 6 -4.58 -2.82 -11.54
CA SER A 6 -4.82 -4.24 -11.30
C SER A 6 -4.68 -4.53 -9.81
N THR A 7 -5.73 -5.07 -9.18
CA THR A 7 -5.63 -5.53 -7.79
C THR A 7 -4.59 -6.66 -7.67
N LEU A 8 -4.00 -6.82 -6.48
CA LEU A 8 -3.08 -7.93 -6.21
C LEU A 8 -3.73 -9.28 -6.59
N ALA A 9 -5.01 -9.46 -6.25
CA ALA A 9 -5.76 -10.67 -6.59
C ALA A 9 -5.84 -10.91 -8.10
N ARG A 10 -6.04 -9.88 -8.92
CA ARG A 10 -6.02 -10.01 -10.39
C ARG A 10 -4.63 -10.39 -10.91
N ARG A 11 -3.58 -9.79 -10.33
CA ARG A 11 -2.20 -10.09 -10.74
C ARG A 11 -1.81 -11.52 -10.43
N GLN A 12 -2.18 -12.02 -9.25
CA GLN A 12 -2.00 -13.40 -8.86
C GLN A 12 -2.78 -14.34 -9.76
N LEU A 13 -4.07 -14.04 -9.98
CA LEU A 13 -4.91 -14.84 -10.90
C LEU A 13 -4.30 -14.90 -12.28
N GLY A 14 -3.89 -13.77 -12.86
CA GLY A 14 -3.26 -13.71 -14.17
C GLY A 14 -1.97 -14.50 -14.25
N LYS A 15 -1.14 -14.46 -13.19
CA LYS A 15 0.08 -15.27 -13.08
C LYS A 15 -0.23 -16.75 -13.05
N TYR A 16 -1.13 -17.20 -12.17
CA TYR A 16 -1.49 -18.62 -12.07
C TYR A 16 -2.09 -19.16 -13.36
N LEU A 17 -2.91 -18.36 -14.05
CA LEU A 17 -3.46 -18.76 -15.34
C LEU A 17 -2.36 -18.88 -16.40
N ARG A 18 -1.37 -17.98 -16.41
CA ARG A 18 -0.21 -18.10 -17.29
C ARG A 18 0.63 -19.32 -16.97
N ASP A 19 0.98 -19.52 -15.71
CA ASP A 19 1.77 -20.67 -15.25
C ASP A 19 1.06 -21.99 -15.61
N GLY A 20 -0.28 -22.05 -15.42
CA GLY A 20 -1.10 -23.21 -15.83
C GLY A 20 -1.09 -23.44 -17.33
N ARG A 21 -1.20 -22.37 -18.14
CA ARG A 21 -1.11 -22.47 -19.62
C ARG A 21 0.25 -23.00 -20.05
N GLU A 22 1.32 -22.44 -19.50
CA GLU A 22 2.70 -22.83 -19.82
C GLU A 22 3.01 -24.26 -19.34
N GLY A 23 2.47 -24.65 -18.20
CA GLY A 23 2.56 -26.02 -17.69
C GLY A 23 1.84 -27.06 -18.55
N CYS A 24 0.90 -26.63 -19.40
CA CYS A 24 0.23 -27.46 -20.40
C CYS A 24 0.83 -27.32 -21.81
N ASP A 25 1.98 -26.66 -21.97
CA ASP A 25 2.67 -26.38 -23.22
C ASP A 25 1.77 -25.69 -24.29
N LEU A 26 0.80 -24.89 -23.84
CA LEU A 26 -0.13 -24.17 -24.71
C LEU A 26 0.38 -22.77 -25.04
N THR A 27 0.34 -22.40 -26.31
CA THR A 27 0.50 -21.00 -26.71
C THR A 27 -0.73 -20.16 -26.34
N LEU A 28 -0.58 -18.84 -26.23
CA LEU A 28 -1.71 -17.92 -26.02
C LEU A 28 -2.83 -18.12 -27.06
N ALA A 29 -2.46 -18.31 -28.33
CA ALA A 29 -3.43 -18.51 -29.42
C ALA A 29 -4.21 -19.80 -29.24
N GLN A 30 -3.53 -20.90 -28.90
CA GLN A 30 -4.16 -22.21 -28.68
C GLN A 30 -5.12 -22.19 -27.49
N ALA A 31 -4.67 -21.67 -26.34
CA ALA A 31 -5.51 -21.60 -25.15
C ALA A 31 -6.72 -20.67 -25.35
N ALA A 32 -6.52 -19.53 -26.03
CA ALA A 32 -7.61 -18.62 -26.35
C ALA A 32 -8.66 -19.24 -27.25
N MET A 33 -8.23 -20.01 -28.26
CA MET A 33 -9.13 -20.73 -29.17
C MET A 33 -9.98 -21.75 -28.39
N LEU A 34 -9.40 -22.47 -27.43
CA LEU A 34 -10.10 -23.46 -26.60
C LEU A 34 -11.20 -22.88 -25.72
N ILE A 35 -11.12 -21.59 -25.37
CA ILE A 35 -12.15 -20.87 -24.60
C ILE A 35 -12.98 -19.92 -25.48
N GLU A 36 -12.89 -20.05 -26.80
CA GLU A 36 -13.61 -19.23 -27.80
C GLU A 36 -13.36 -17.71 -27.61
N ARG A 37 -12.09 -17.36 -27.34
CA ARG A 37 -11.64 -15.97 -27.15
C ARG A 37 -10.50 -15.63 -28.12
N SER A 38 -10.24 -14.33 -28.29
CA SER A 38 -9.06 -13.86 -29.01
C SER A 38 -7.80 -14.00 -28.15
N GLY A 39 -6.65 -14.21 -28.79
CA GLY A 39 -5.34 -14.24 -28.09
C GLY A 39 -5.07 -12.94 -27.32
N SER A 40 -5.52 -11.79 -27.84
CA SER A 40 -5.41 -10.50 -27.15
C SER A 40 -6.26 -10.46 -25.88
N THR A 41 -7.44 -11.09 -25.85
CA THR A 41 -8.27 -11.18 -24.64
C THR A 41 -7.58 -12.03 -23.58
N LEU A 42 -7.08 -13.21 -23.92
CA LEU A 42 -6.36 -14.06 -22.98
C LEU A 42 -5.08 -13.39 -22.48
N GLN A 43 -4.33 -12.71 -23.36
CA GLN A 43 -3.16 -11.95 -22.96
C GLN A 43 -3.50 -10.85 -21.92
N ARG A 44 -4.64 -10.16 -22.12
CA ARG A 44 -5.11 -9.14 -21.15
C ARG A 44 -5.52 -9.76 -19.83
N ILE A 45 -6.12 -10.95 -19.83
CA ILE A 45 -6.43 -11.70 -18.61
C ILE A 45 -5.14 -12.06 -17.88
N GLU A 46 -4.16 -12.67 -18.53
CA GLU A 46 -2.88 -13.05 -17.94
C GLU A 46 -2.03 -11.84 -17.50
N LYS A 47 -2.16 -10.69 -18.16
CA LYS A 47 -1.55 -9.42 -17.75
C LYS A 47 -2.36 -8.67 -16.70
N SER A 48 -3.51 -9.20 -16.29
CA SER A 48 -4.38 -8.61 -15.28
C SER A 48 -4.94 -7.23 -15.67
N THR A 49 -5.04 -6.95 -16.97
CA THR A 49 -5.57 -5.67 -17.50
C THR A 49 -7.06 -5.74 -17.88
N VAL A 50 -7.75 -6.82 -17.51
CA VAL A 50 -9.20 -6.98 -17.66
C VAL A 50 -9.89 -6.53 -16.37
N ALA A 51 -10.84 -5.61 -16.48
CA ALA A 51 -11.58 -5.10 -15.33
C ALA A 51 -12.45 -6.19 -14.65
N HIS A 52 -12.98 -7.11 -15.43
CA HIS A 52 -13.84 -8.20 -14.95
C HIS A 52 -13.57 -9.48 -15.75
N LEU A 53 -13.11 -10.53 -15.07
CA LEU A 53 -13.01 -11.87 -15.62
C LEU A 53 -14.35 -12.60 -15.39
N ARG A 54 -14.93 -13.16 -16.45
CA ARG A 54 -16.20 -13.88 -16.34
C ARG A 54 -15.96 -15.29 -15.79
N ASP A 55 -16.85 -15.75 -14.92
CA ASP A 55 -16.75 -17.07 -14.29
C ASP A 55 -16.67 -18.20 -15.32
N VAL A 56 -17.42 -18.06 -16.43
CA VAL A 56 -17.42 -19.06 -17.52
C VAL A 56 -16.04 -19.18 -18.18
N ASP A 57 -15.34 -18.07 -18.41
CA ASP A 57 -13.99 -18.08 -18.99
C ASP A 57 -12.98 -18.67 -17.99
N LEU A 58 -13.13 -18.35 -16.70
CA LEU A 58 -12.28 -18.89 -15.65
C LEU A 58 -12.47 -20.41 -15.50
N ASP A 59 -13.71 -20.89 -15.45
CA ASP A 59 -14.01 -22.32 -15.36
C ASP A 59 -13.44 -23.10 -16.56
N ALA A 60 -13.57 -22.54 -17.77
CA ALA A 60 -13.01 -23.14 -18.96
C ALA A 60 -11.47 -23.21 -18.89
N LEU A 61 -10.81 -22.15 -18.47
CA LEU A 61 -9.34 -22.12 -18.30
C LEU A 61 -8.88 -23.11 -17.22
N CYS A 62 -9.53 -23.15 -16.07
CA CYS A 62 -9.19 -24.10 -15.00
C CYS A 62 -9.29 -25.56 -15.48
N LYS A 63 -10.33 -25.87 -16.28
CA LYS A 63 -10.51 -27.20 -16.87
C LYS A 63 -9.42 -27.55 -17.88
N ILE A 64 -9.08 -26.62 -18.79
CA ILE A 64 -8.05 -26.81 -19.82
C ILE A 64 -6.67 -26.99 -19.20
N TYR A 65 -6.37 -26.23 -18.13
CA TYR A 65 -5.09 -26.30 -17.41
C TYR A 65 -5.04 -27.43 -16.37
N SER A 66 -6.08 -28.28 -16.33
CA SER A 66 -6.17 -29.46 -15.43
C SER A 66 -6.00 -29.09 -13.95
N PHE A 67 -6.49 -27.92 -13.54
CA PHE A 67 -6.52 -27.55 -12.14
C PHE A 67 -7.51 -28.44 -11.37
N ASP A 68 -7.09 -28.94 -10.22
CA ASP A 68 -7.95 -29.70 -9.33
C ASP A 68 -9.04 -28.81 -8.69
N ALA A 69 -9.91 -29.43 -7.88
CA ALA A 69 -11.01 -28.72 -7.24
C ALA A 69 -10.53 -27.60 -6.29
N ASP A 70 -9.43 -27.84 -5.55
CA ASP A 70 -8.89 -26.89 -4.59
C ASP A 70 -8.23 -25.70 -5.31
N HIS A 71 -7.45 -25.95 -6.36
CA HIS A 71 -6.90 -24.89 -7.20
C HIS A 71 -8.00 -24.09 -7.90
N THR A 72 -9.01 -24.76 -8.45
CA THR A 72 -10.16 -24.07 -9.09
C THR A 72 -10.90 -23.18 -8.09
N ALA A 73 -11.14 -23.67 -6.86
CA ALA A 73 -11.76 -22.85 -5.80
C ALA A 73 -10.91 -21.64 -5.42
N ALA A 74 -9.58 -21.82 -5.33
CA ALA A 74 -8.65 -20.73 -5.09
C ALA A 74 -8.68 -19.67 -6.21
N MET A 75 -8.69 -20.12 -7.49
CA MET A 75 -8.80 -19.21 -8.65
C MET A 75 -10.11 -18.42 -8.63
N LYS A 76 -11.24 -19.08 -8.31
CA LYS A 76 -12.54 -18.40 -8.15
C LYS A 76 -12.50 -17.38 -7.01
N GLY A 77 -11.89 -17.71 -5.88
CA GLY A 77 -11.69 -16.78 -4.78
C GLY A 77 -10.90 -15.52 -5.20
N LEU A 78 -9.83 -15.70 -5.97
CA LEU A 78 -9.04 -14.59 -6.52
C LEU A 78 -9.85 -13.77 -7.56
N ALA A 79 -10.66 -14.42 -8.39
CA ALA A 79 -11.52 -13.74 -9.36
C ALA A 79 -12.58 -12.87 -8.66
N VAL A 80 -13.25 -13.39 -7.62
CA VAL A 80 -14.21 -12.63 -6.81
C VAL A 80 -13.52 -11.42 -6.19
N GLN A 81 -12.37 -11.59 -5.54
CA GLN A 81 -11.61 -10.48 -4.97
C GLN A 81 -11.13 -9.48 -6.03
N GLY A 82 -10.73 -9.99 -7.19
CA GLY A 82 -10.29 -9.16 -8.32
C GLY A 82 -11.44 -8.44 -9.02
N ASN A 83 -12.65 -9.02 -9.03
CA ASN A 83 -13.84 -8.44 -9.65
C ASN A 83 -14.57 -7.46 -8.71
N GLU A 84 -14.32 -7.51 -7.40
CA GLU A 84 -14.79 -6.45 -6.51
C GLU A 84 -14.20 -5.12 -6.99
N LEU A 85 -15.09 -4.19 -7.34
CA LEU A 85 -14.68 -2.81 -7.65
C LEU A 85 -13.90 -2.29 -6.47
N SER A 86 -12.61 -2.09 -6.67
CA SER A 86 -11.75 -1.58 -5.62
C SER A 86 -12.32 -0.23 -5.17
N TRP A 87 -12.57 -0.08 -3.89
CA TRP A 87 -13.26 1.07 -3.29
C TRP A 87 -12.66 2.43 -3.71
N TRP A 88 -11.42 2.45 -4.17
CA TRP A 88 -10.75 3.69 -4.60
C TRP A 88 -11.13 4.13 -6.01
N TYR A 89 -11.78 3.30 -6.82
CA TYR A 89 -12.26 3.71 -8.15
C TYR A 89 -13.27 4.86 -8.08
N GLU A 90 -14.05 4.96 -7.00
CA GLU A 90 -14.95 6.08 -6.79
C GLU A 90 -14.24 7.43 -6.64
N PHE A 91 -12.91 7.42 -6.41
CA PHE A 91 -12.07 8.61 -6.30
C PHE A 91 -11.18 8.84 -7.54
N GLY A 92 -11.42 8.14 -8.64
CA GLY A 92 -10.58 8.19 -9.84
C GLY A 92 -10.41 9.58 -10.44
N ASP A 93 -11.42 10.43 -10.30
CA ASP A 93 -11.42 11.84 -10.75
C ASP A 93 -10.50 12.76 -9.94
N VAL A 94 -10.29 12.45 -8.66
CA VAL A 94 -9.44 13.24 -7.75
C VAL A 94 -8.12 12.55 -7.42
N MET A 95 -7.90 11.34 -7.92
CA MET A 95 -6.69 10.58 -7.64
C MET A 95 -5.52 11.05 -8.50
N PRO A 96 -4.32 11.27 -7.93
CA PRO A 96 -3.13 11.54 -8.73
C PRO A 96 -2.84 10.44 -9.74
N THR A 97 -2.29 10.79 -10.89
CA THR A 97 -1.90 9.82 -11.93
C THR A 97 -0.96 8.76 -11.34
N ASN A 98 -1.24 7.48 -11.60
CA ASN A 98 -0.50 6.31 -11.10
C ASN A 98 -0.51 6.11 -9.57
N PHE A 99 -1.32 6.87 -8.83
CA PHE A 99 -1.44 6.67 -7.38
C PHE A 99 -2.40 5.52 -7.02
N ASP A 100 -3.31 5.18 -7.93
CA ASP A 100 -4.19 4.02 -7.86
C ASP A 100 -3.40 2.69 -7.69
N PHE A 101 -2.26 2.58 -8.35
CA PHE A 101 -1.37 1.43 -8.21
C PHE A 101 -0.81 1.32 -6.78
N PHE A 102 -0.34 2.43 -6.19
CA PHE A 102 0.09 2.46 -4.80
C PHE A 102 -1.04 2.11 -3.83
N VAL A 103 -2.23 2.70 -4.02
CA VAL A 103 -3.40 2.43 -3.18
C VAL A 103 -3.78 0.95 -3.25
N GLY A 104 -3.69 0.33 -4.43
CA GLY A 104 -3.92 -1.10 -4.62
C GLY A 104 -2.91 -1.98 -3.86
N LEU A 105 -1.63 -1.65 -3.92
CA LEU A 105 -0.59 -2.34 -3.16
C LEU A 105 -0.78 -2.17 -1.65
N GLU A 106 -1.05 -0.94 -1.20
CA GLU A 106 -1.29 -0.63 0.22
C GLU A 106 -2.52 -1.38 0.76
N ALA A 107 -3.61 -1.43 -0.01
CA ALA A 107 -4.84 -2.14 0.37
C ALA A 107 -4.61 -3.66 0.51
N SER A 108 -3.70 -4.22 -0.26
CA SER A 108 -3.37 -5.66 -0.27
C SER A 108 -2.30 -6.04 0.76
N ALA A 109 -1.45 -5.09 1.15
CA ALA A 109 -0.34 -5.36 2.07
C ALA A 109 -0.83 -5.85 3.44
N GLN A 110 -0.19 -6.89 3.98
CA GLN A 110 -0.42 -7.36 5.35
C GLN A 110 0.49 -6.64 6.35
N ARG A 111 1.67 -6.21 5.91
CA ARG A 111 2.59 -5.39 6.69
C ARG A 111 3.10 -4.24 5.86
N LEU A 112 3.14 -3.08 6.50
CA LEU A 112 3.73 -1.85 5.97
C LEU A 112 4.84 -1.43 6.92
N THR A 113 6.05 -1.24 6.37
CA THR A 113 7.21 -0.78 7.13
C THR A 113 7.69 0.51 6.49
N THR A 114 7.60 1.63 7.21
CA THR A 114 7.86 2.96 6.66
C THR A 114 8.81 3.80 7.51
N TYR A 115 9.62 4.60 6.84
CA TYR A 115 10.39 5.68 7.42
C TYR A 115 9.96 7.01 6.82
N GLU A 116 9.69 7.97 7.69
CA GLU A 116 9.20 9.29 7.30
C GLU A 116 10.03 10.39 7.99
N PRO A 117 10.90 11.06 7.23
CA PRO A 117 11.78 12.09 7.79
C PRO A 117 11.14 13.48 7.90
N GLU A 118 10.06 13.76 7.15
CA GLU A 118 9.56 15.12 6.97
C GLU A 118 8.07 15.29 7.32
N LEU A 119 7.23 14.32 6.99
CA LEU A 119 5.77 14.40 7.17
C LEU A 119 5.23 13.19 7.92
N VAL A 120 4.07 13.34 8.55
CA VAL A 120 3.32 12.20 9.08
C VAL A 120 2.82 11.37 7.90
N PRO A 121 3.01 10.03 7.87
CA PRO A 121 2.51 9.18 6.78
C PRO A 121 0.99 9.23 6.67
N GLY A 122 0.47 9.11 5.44
CA GLY A 122 -0.95 9.25 5.16
C GLY A 122 -1.88 8.38 6.02
N LEU A 123 -1.43 7.17 6.39
CA LEU A 123 -2.18 6.26 7.25
C LEU A 123 -2.31 6.73 8.71
N LEU A 124 -1.54 7.73 9.13
CA LEU A 124 -1.57 8.28 10.49
C LEU A 124 -1.95 9.78 10.54
N GLN A 125 -2.37 10.37 9.42
CA GLN A 125 -2.79 11.78 9.38
C GLN A 125 -4.20 11.95 9.93
N THR A 126 -4.42 13.03 10.68
CA THR A 126 -5.78 13.50 10.98
C THR A 126 -6.39 14.19 9.74
N PRO A 127 -7.73 14.29 9.65
CA PRO A 127 -8.36 15.00 8.53
C PRO A 127 -7.88 16.45 8.39
N ALA A 128 -7.67 17.16 9.49
CA ALA A 128 -7.19 18.54 9.49
C ALA A 128 -5.75 18.65 8.95
N TYR A 129 -4.84 17.76 9.38
CA TYR A 129 -3.47 17.71 8.89
C TYR A 129 -3.43 17.38 7.39
N ALA A 130 -4.17 16.33 6.98
CA ALA A 130 -4.29 15.94 5.58
C ALA A 130 -4.85 17.06 4.70
N SER A 131 -5.87 17.78 5.19
CA SER A 131 -6.50 18.89 4.47
C SER A 131 -5.50 20.01 4.15
N VAL A 132 -4.63 20.36 5.10
CA VAL A 132 -3.60 21.40 4.88
C VAL A 132 -2.62 20.97 3.81
N LEU A 133 -2.11 19.74 3.87
CA LEU A 133 -1.16 19.24 2.87
C LEU A 133 -1.80 19.17 1.47
N ILE A 134 -3.01 18.63 1.39
CA ILE A 134 -3.74 18.51 0.12
C ILE A 134 -3.98 19.89 -0.50
N ARG A 135 -4.36 20.89 0.30
CA ARG A 135 -4.57 22.25 -0.19
C ARG A 135 -3.28 22.88 -0.73
N SER A 136 -2.13 22.55 -0.14
CA SER A 136 -0.83 23.05 -0.62
C SER A 136 -0.41 22.40 -1.96
N VAL A 137 -0.79 21.13 -2.17
CA VAL A 137 -0.49 20.42 -3.44
C VAL A 137 -1.48 20.77 -4.55
N TYR A 138 -2.74 20.99 -4.19
CA TYR A 138 -3.84 21.27 -5.10
C TYR A 138 -4.54 22.58 -4.70
N PRO A 139 -3.90 23.75 -4.91
CA PRO A 139 -4.44 25.04 -4.48
C PRO A 139 -5.71 25.44 -5.23
N ASP A 140 -5.85 24.98 -6.47
CA ASP A 140 -6.96 25.32 -7.38
C ASP A 140 -8.19 24.40 -7.23
N ASP A 141 -8.10 23.32 -6.45
CA ASP A 141 -9.24 22.43 -6.22
C ASP A 141 -10.43 23.18 -5.60
N GLY A 142 -11.61 22.92 -6.13
CA GLY A 142 -12.87 23.34 -5.52
C GLY A 142 -13.09 22.69 -4.15
N PRO A 143 -14.04 23.21 -3.35
CA PRO A 143 -14.32 22.65 -2.01
C PRO A 143 -14.70 21.17 -2.04
N GLU A 144 -15.43 20.71 -3.05
CA GLU A 144 -15.86 19.34 -3.20
C GLU A 144 -14.69 18.40 -3.53
N GLU A 145 -13.88 18.75 -4.52
CA GLU A 145 -12.69 18.00 -4.93
C GLU A 145 -11.72 17.87 -3.77
N HIS A 146 -11.47 18.98 -3.06
CA HIS A 146 -10.64 18.99 -1.86
C HIS A 146 -11.17 18.03 -0.79
N ALA A 147 -12.47 18.10 -0.49
CA ALA A 147 -13.10 17.21 0.50
C ALA A 147 -12.96 15.73 0.09
N ARG A 148 -13.14 15.42 -1.19
CA ARG A 148 -12.98 14.05 -1.72
C ARG A 148 -11.55 13.55 -1.62
N ARG A 149 -10.53 14.38 -1.87
CA ARG A 149 -9.12 13.98 -1.64
C ARG A 149 -8.83 13.69 -0.17
N VAL A 150 -9.36 14.51 0.74
CA VAL A 150 -9.27 14.25 2.17
C VAL A 150 -9.97 12.94 2.52
N GLN A 151 -11.17 12.70 2.01
CA GLN A 151 -11.92 11.45 2.21
C GLN A 151 -11.14 10.22 1.73
N LEU A 152 -10.57 10.27 0.53
CA LEU A 152 -9.68 9.22 0.00
C LEU A 152 -8.53 8.93 0.98
N ARG A 153 -7.84 9.98 1.47
CA ARG A 153 -6.74 9.87 2.43
C ARG A 153 -7.17 9.16 3.71
N ILE A 154 -8.31 9.55 4.28
CA ILE A 154 -8.82 8.97 5.53
C ILE A 154 -9.36 7.55 5.30
N ARG A 155 -10.00 7.27 4.18
CA ARG A 155 -10.51 5.93 3.88
C ARG A 155 -9.40 4.88 3.78
N ARG A 156 -8.21 5.23 3.29
CA ARG A 156 -7.05 4.35 3.27
C ARG A 156 -6.67 3.84 4.67
N GLN A 157 -6.90 4.63 5.71
CA GLN A 157 -6.59 4.26 7.11
C GLN A 157 -7.40 3.07 7.61
N THR A 158 -8.50 2.71 6.95
CA THR A 158 -9.26 1.49 7.28
C THR A 158 -8.38 0.25 7.18
N ARG A 159 -7.31 0.28 6.38
CA ARG A 159 -6.35 -0.82 6.26
C ARG A 159 -5.72 -1.21 7.60
N ILE A 160 -5.44 -0.24 8.45
CA ILE A 160 -4.82 -0.44 9.77
C ILE A 160 -5.81 -0.32 10.93
N THR A 161 -7.04 0.20 10.70
CA THR A 161 -8.02 0.44 11.77
C THR A 161 -9.18 -0.54 11.82
N ARG A 162 -9.42 -1.32 10.74
CA ARG A 162 -10.49 -2.31 10.68
C ARG A 162 -10.35 -3.37 11.78
N LYS A 163 -11.50 -3.95 12.19
CA LYS A 163 -11.56 -4.95 13.29
C LYS A 163 -10.97 -6.30 12.90
N HIS A 164 -11.16 -6.72 11.65
CA HIS A 164 -10.72 -8.02 11.17
C HIS A 164 -9.49 -7.87 10.28
N GLN A 165 -8.44 -8.60 10.61
CA GLN A 165 -7.17 -8.65 9.85
C GLN A 165 -6.64 -7.25 9.47
N PRO A 166 -6.50 -6.31 10.43
CA PRO A 166 -5.84 -5.04 10.12
C PRO A 166 -4.40 -5.32 9.69
N ALA A 167 -3.86 -4.52 8.78
CA ALA A 167 -2.45 -4.61 8.46
C ALA A 167 -1.59 -4.17 9.65
N THR A 168 -0.41 -4.77 9.77
CA THR A 168 0.62 -4.31 10.70
C THR A 168 1.31 -3.09 10.10
N LEU A 169 1.43 -2.03 10.88
CA LEU A 169 2.15 -0.81 10.51
C LEU A 169 3.35 -0.60 11.44
N ASN A 170 4.54 -0.71 10.88
CA ASN A 170 5.78 -0.31 11.53
C ASN A 170 6.21 1.05 10.97
N VAL A 171 6.31 2.07 11.79
CA VAL A 171 6.66 3.41 11.34
C VAL A 171 7.73 4.03 12.21
N ILE A 172 8.75 4.60 11.57
CA ILE A 172 9.74 5.45 12.21
C ILE A 172 9.56 6.87 11.67
N LEU A 173 9.24 7.80 12.56
CA LEU A 173 9.20 9.22 12.27
C LEU A 173 10.50 9.87 12.75
N ARG A 174 11.11 10.70 11.92
CA ARG A 174 12.18 11.56 12.41
C ARG A 174 11.57 12.65 13.33
N GLU A 175 12.28 13.08 14.34
CA GLU A 175 11.79 14.11 15.29
C GLU A 175 11.40 15.42 14.59
N SER A 176 12.00 15.73 13.43
CA SER A 176 11.62 16.85 12.56
C SER A 176 10.13 16.88 12.20
N VAL A 177 9.53 15.69 11.97
CA VAL A 177 8.08 15.55 11.67
C VAL A 177 7.20 16.12 12.78
N LEU A 178 7.63 16.00 14.02
CA LEU A 178 6.87 16.48 15.17
C LEU A 178 6.99 18.00 15.36
N ARG A 179 8.03 18.61 14.78
CA ARG A 179 8.36 20.03 14.96
C ARG A 179 8.02 20.89 13.75
N GLY A 180 7.92 20.27 12.57
CA GLY A 180 7.45 20.94 11.35
C GLY A 180 6.01 21.42 11.51
N MET A 181 5.78 22.74 11.41
CA MET A 181 4.46 23.33 11.62
C MET A 181 3.58 23.14 10.39
N ILE A 182 2.54 22.32 10.51
CA ILE A 182 1.53 22.08 9.47
C ILE A 182 0.17 22.56 9.99
N GLY A 183 -0.42 23.55 9.33
CA GLY A 183 -1.76 24.05 9.64
C GLY A 183 -1.93 24.77 10.98
N GLY A 184 -0.81 25.08 11.64
CA GLY A 184 -0.81 25.79 12.93
C GLY A 184 -0.97 24.88 14.16
N SER A 185 -0.83 25.49 15.33
CA SER A 185 -0.75 24.80 16.63
C SER A 185 -1.91 23.85 16.90
N LYS A 186 -3.16 24.24 16.61
CA LYS A 186 -4.34 23.38 16.84
C LYS A 186 -4.32 22.09 16.02
N VAL A 187 -3.86 22.19 14.76
CA VAL A 187 -3.73 21.01 13.87
C VAL A 187 -2.63 20.10 14.40
N MET A 188 -1.47 20.66 14.74
CA MET A 188 -0.36 19.91 15.30
C MET A 188 -0.71 19.25 16.63
N ALA A 189 -1.35 19.98 17.56
CA ALA A 189 -1.81 19.41 18.84
C ALA A 189 -2.72 18.18 18.63
N THR A 190 -3.67 18.28 17.69
CA THR A 190 -4.59 17.19 17.37
C THR A 190 -3.84 16.03 16.71
N GLN A 191 -2.90 16.32 15.81
CA GLN A 191 -2.08 15.32 15.15
C GLN A 191 -1.19 14.55 16.14
N MET A 192 -0.56 15.24 17.08
CA MET A 192 0.28 14.61 18.12
C MET A 192 -0.53 13.70 19.06
N ARG A 193 -1.75 14.13 19.47
CA ARG A 193 -2.67 13.27 20.23
C ARG A 193 -3.02 12.01 19.44
N HIS A 194 -3.38 12.18 18.18
CA HIS A 194 -3.72 11.06 17.30
C HIS A 194 -2.58 10.05 17.15
N LEU A 195 -1.34 10.51 16.96
CA LEU A 195 -0.17 9.64 16.92
C LEU A 195 0.02 8.87 18.23
N ALA A 196 -0.15 9.54 19.39
CA ALA A 196 -0.07 8.91 20.69
C ALA A 196 -1.14 7.82 20.86
N ASP A 197 -2.38 8.08 20.41
CA ASP A 197 -3.47 7.12 20.47
C ASP A 197 -3.25 5.94 19.49
N MET A 198 -2.84 6.21 18.27
CA MET A 198 -2.52 5.17 17.29
C MET A 198 -1.38 4.25 17.76
N SER A 199 -0.39 4.78 18.49
CA SER A 199 0.70 3.98 19.07
C SER A 199 0.27 2.99 20.16
N THR A 200 -0.99 3.04 20.63
CA THR A 200 -1.54 2.07 21.59
C THR A 200 -2.12 0.83 20.94
N ARG A 201 -2.33 0.85 19.63
CA ARG A 201 -2.88 -0.29 18.89
C ARG A 201 -1.83 -1.40 18.77
N SER A 202 -2.24 -2.65 18.95
CA SER A 202 -1.35 -3.82 18.89
C SER A 202 -0.71 -4.04 17.51
N ASN A 203 -1.36 -3.56 16.45
CA ASN A 203 -0.88 -3.67 15.08
C ASN A 203 -0.11 -2.43 14.58
N VAL A 204 0.11 -1.42 15.43
CA VAL A 204 0.85 -0.20 15.07
C VAL A 204 2.07 -0.04 15.97
N ARG A 205 3.25 -0.12 15.38
CA ARG A 205 4.51 0.19 16.05
C ARG A 205 5.04 1.53 15.56
N LEU A 206 4.87 2.56 16.37
CA LEU A 206 5.37 3.91 16.08
C LEU A 206 6.61 4.20 16.93
N GLN A 207 7.70 4.58 16.27
CA GLN A 207 8.94 4.99 16.92
C GLN A 207 9.41 6.34 16.37
N ILE A 208 10.13 7.07 17.20
CA ILE A 208 10.67 8.38 16.85
C ILE A 208 12.19 8.28 16.83
N LEU A 209 12.78 8.66 15.72
CA LEU A 209 14.22 8.83 15.58
C LEU A 209 14.59 10.24 16.04
N PRO A 210 15.20 10.38 17.22
CA PRO A 210 15.50 11.70 17.79
C PRO A 210 16.62 12.40 17.00
N PHE A 211 16.70 13.72 17.09
CA PHE A 211 17.81 14.48 16.48
C PHE A 211 19.17 14.01 16.96
N GLY A 212 19.27 13.60 18.23
CA GLY A 212 20.51 13.07 18.80
C GLY A 212 21.04 11.78 18.17
N ALA A 213 20.19 11.03 17.46
CA ALA A 213 20.62 9.85 16.70
C ALA A 213 21.44 10.22 15.45
N GLY A 214 21.44 11.47 15.03
CA GLY A 214 22.17 11.93 13.82
C GLY A 214 21.69 11.23 12.54
N PHE A 215 22.64 10.63 11.82
CA PHE A 215 22.39 9.86 10.60
C PHE A 215 22.95 8.44 10.76
N PRO A 216 22.16 7.51 11.33
CA PRO A 216 22.65 6.15 11.63
C PRO A 216 23.20 5.38 10.43
N LEU A 217 22.79 5.75 9.20
CA LEU A 217 23.25 5.14 7.95
C LEU A 217 24.42 5.88 7.30
N GLY A 218 24.89 6.98 7.90
CA GLY A 218 25.94 7.84 7.34
C GLY A 218 25.51 8.65 6.12
N VAL A 219 24.29 8.45 5.62
CA VAL A 219 23.71 9.16 4.49
C VAL A 219 22.25 9.55 4.79
N ALA A 220 21.75 10.56 4.11
CA ALA A 220 20.33 10.89 4.16
C ALA A 220 19.54 9.85 3.36
N VAL A 221 18.47 9.35 3.98
CA VAL A 221 17.51 8.46 3.33
C VAL A 221 16.16 9.17 3.27
N GLY A 222 15.59 9.24 2.07
CA GLY A 222 14.26 9.80 1.86
C GLY A 222 13.14 8.89 2.42
N PRO A 223 11.89 9.32 2.32
CA PRO A 223 10.74 8.52 2.73
C PRO A 223 10.65 7.23 1.92
N PHE A 224 10.28 6.14 2.58
CA PHE A 224 10.02 4.87 1.90
C PHE A 224 8.97 4.05 2.64
N VAL A 225 8.29 3.17 1.89
CA VAL A 225 7.38 2.16 2.42
C VAL A 225 7.76 0.81 1.83
N ILE A 226 8.00 -0.18 2.69
CA ILE A 226 8.12 -1.60 2.30
C ILE A 226 6.74 -2.22 2.47
N LEU A 227 6.19 -2.74 1.40
CA LEU A 227 4.89 -3.39 1.32
C LEU A 227 5.10 -4.89 1.25
N GLU A 228 4.59 -5.63 2.24
CA GLU A 228 4.70 -7.09 2.34
C GLU A 228 3.29 -7.70 2.30
N PHE A 229 3.09 -8.71 1.44
CA PHE A 229 1.76 -9.23 1.09
C PHE A 229 1.36 -10.52 1.83
N GLY A 230 2.22 -10.99 2.73
CA GLY A 230 1.98 -12.18 3.53
C GLY A 230 2.49 -13.46 2.87
N ALA A 231 2.14 -14.58 3.49
CA ALA A 231 2.55 -15.91 3.04
C ALA A 231 1.32 -16.81 2.87
N ASP A 232 1.45 -17.80 1.99
CA ASP A 232 0.47 -18.85 1.81
C ASP A 232 0.47 -19.84 3.00
N ARG A 233 -0.35 -20.90 2.90
CA ARG A 233 -0.42 -21.96 3.94
C ARG A 233 0.89 -22.76 4.10
N GLN A 234 1.77 -22.71 3.10
CA GLN A 234 3.07 -23.37 3.10
C GLN A 234 4.19 -22.44 3.58
N GLY A 235 3.87 -21.18 3.93
CA GLY A 235 4.83 -20.18 4.40
C GLY A 235 5.61 -19.48 3.28
N GLN A 236 5.26 -19.71 2.01
CA GLN A 236 5.85 -19.00 0.87
C GLN A 236 5.20 -17.63 0.69
N ALA A 237 6.00 -16.62 0.41
CA ALA A 237 5.47 -15.30 0.12
C ALA A 237 4.48 -15.35 -1.05
N ILE A 238 3.26 -14.88 -0.83
CA ILE A 238 2.21 -14.81 -1.84
C ILE A 238 2.65 -13.97 -3.03
N GLU A 239 3.30 -12.84 -2.73
CA GLU A 239 4.00 -11.99 -3.70
C GLU A 239 5.30 -11.46 -3.10
N PRO A 240 6.32 -11.18 -3.91
CA PRO A 240 7.53 -10.55 -3.40
C PRO A 240 7.20 -9.16 -2.86
N PRO A 241 7.89 -8.72 -1.79
CA PRO A 241 7.73 -7.38 -1.27
C PRO A 241 8.04 -6.31 -2.33
N VAL A 242 7.45 -5.14 -2.16
CA VAL A 242 7.71 -3.96 -3.00
C VAL A 242 8.11 -2.79 -2.11
N VAL A 243 9.18 -2.11 -2.46
CA VAL A 243 9.53 -0.82 -1.85
C VAL A 243 8.98 0.30 -2.72
N TYR A 244 8.19 1.16 -2.11
CA TYR A 244 7.72 2.41 -2.69
C TYR A 244 8.51 3.58 -2.10
N THR A 245 9.00 4.44 -2.97
CA THR A 245 9.61 5.71 -2.59
C THR A 245 8.99 6.84 -3.39
N GLU A 246 8.73 7.96 -2.72
CA GLU A 246 8.17 9.15 -3.32
C GLU A 246 9.24 10.23 -3.43
N THR A 247 9.32 10.85 -4.59
CA THR A 247 10.18 12.00 -4.85
C THR A 247 9.33 13.16 -5.38
N PHE A 248 9.88 14.36 -5.41
CA PHE A 248 9.17 15.53 -5.91
C PHE A 248 8.69 15.40 -7.37
N THR A 249 9.42 14.65 -8.18
CA THR A 249 9.15 14.51 -9.62
C THR A 249 8.50 13.19 -10.01
N GLY A 250 8.25 12.28 -9.06
CA GLY A 250 7.63 10.98 -9.35
C GLY A 250 7.89 9.93 -8.29
N ASN A 251 7.35 8.75 -8.54
CA ASN A 251 7.37 7.62 -7.61
C ASN A 251 8.16 6.45 -8.18
N LEU A 252 8.85 5.71 -7.33
CA LEU A 252 9.58 4.51 -7.71
C LEU A 252 9.00 3.29 -6.98
N TYR A 253 8.85 2.20 -7.73
CA TYR A 253 8.46 0.88 -7.23
C TYR A 253 9.63 -0.08 -7.45
N LEU A 254 10.25 -0.53 -6.37
CA LEU A 254 11.47 -1.32 -6.40
C LEU A 254 11.14 -2.74 -5.92
N ALA A 255 11.27 -3.72 -6.82
CA ALA A 255 10.96 -5.12 -6.55
C ALA A 255 12.19 -6.05 -6.59
N LYS A 256 13.39 -5.51 -6.84
CA LYS A 256 14.61 -6.31 -6.88
C LYS A 256 15.00 -6.79 -5.46
N PRO A 257 15.17 -8.10 -5.21
CA PRO A 257 15.41 -8.64 -3.86
C PRO A 257 16.57 -7.97 -3.11
N THR A 258 17.68 -7.71 -3.79
CA THR A 258 18.85 -7.05 -3.19
C THR A 258 18.57 -5.61 -2.77
N THR A 259 17.70 -4.91 -3.50
CA THR A 259 17.26 -3.56 -3.16
C THR A 259 16.31 -3.58 -1.97
N ILE A 260 15.35 -4.49 -1.97
CA ILE A 260 14.41 -4.69 -0.85
C ILE A 260 15.18 -4.97 0.44
N GLN A 261 16.17 -5.88 0.40
CA GLN A 261 17.01 -6.18 1.56
C GLN A 261 17.74 -4.94 2.10
N ARG A 262 18.28 -4.10 1.22
CA ARG A 262 18.94 -2.84 1.63
C ARG A 262 18.00 -1.90 2.37
N TYR A 263 16.70 -1.85 1.99
CA TYR A 263 15.71 -1.04 2.71
C TYR A 263 15.31 -1.66 4.05
N HIS A 264 15.26 -2.98 4.15
CA HIS A 264 15.07 -3.66 5.43
C HIS A 264 16.24 -3.39 6.38
N ASP A 265 17.49 -3.51 5.91
CA ASP A 265 18.69 -3.23 6.69
C ASP A 265 18.73 -1.75 7.14
N ALA A 266 18.35 -0.83 6.24
CA ALA A 266 18.24 0.58 6.56
C ALA A 266 17.18 0.83 7.65
N TYR A 267 15.97 0.25 7.50
CA TYR A 267 14.93 0.37 8.52
C TYR A 267 15.39 -0.18 9.87
N GLU A 268 16.04 -1.32 9.89
CA GLU A 268 16.53 -1.93 11.13
C GLU A 268 17.59 -1.07 11.82
N SER A 269 18.52 -0.49 11.07
CA SER A 269 19.49 0.47 11.61
C SER A 269 18.83 1.71 12.20
N LEU A 270 17.82 2.28 11.51
CA LEU A 270 17.03 3.40 12.04
C LEU A 270 16.28 3.00 13.31
N ARG A 271 15.69 1.80 13.34
CA ARG A 271 14.93 1.27 14.46
C ARG A 271 15.77 1.10 15.72
N GLN A 272 17.01 0.63 15.57
CA GLN A 272 17.95 0.44 16.69
C GLN A 272 18.35 1.78 17.35
N ASN A 273 18.29 2.87 16.59
CA ASN A 273 18.62 4.22 17.06
C ASN A 273 17.37 5.05 17.41
N ALA A 274 16.17 4.48 17.27
CA ALA A 274 14.92 5.13 17.62
C ALA A 274 14.60 4.98 19.11
N MET A 275 13.79 5.89 19.63
CA MET A 275 13.36 5.90 21.03
C MET A 275 12.50 4.67 21.36
N ASP A 276 12.47 4.30 22.64
CA ASP A 276 11.58 3.26 23.14
C ASP A 276 10.09 3.65 23.02
N PRO A 277 9.18 2.68 22.83
CA PRO A 277 7.75 2.94 22.65
C PRO A 277 7.09 3.73 23.80
N ALA A 278 7.56 3.55 25.04
CA ALA A 278 7.03 4.31 26.19
C ALA A 278 7.42 5.79 26.10
N ASP A 279 8.67 6.07 25.76
CA ASP A 279 9.21 7.42 25.62
C ASP A 279 8.60 8.15 24.44
N ASN A 280 8.34 7.44 23.33
CA ASN A 280 7.62 7.98 22.18
C ASN A 280 6.26 8.56 22.57
N ARG A 281 5.45 7.81 23.33
CA ARG A 281 4.14 8.29 23.76
C ARG A 281 4.22 9.47 24.71
N ALA A 282 5.18 9.45 25.62
CA ALA A 282 5.43 10.57 26.53
C ALA A 282 5.80 11.85 25.75
N LEU A 283 6.69 11.72 24.76
CA LEU A 283 7.07 12.82 23.88
C LEU A 283 5.86 13.35 23.08
N LEU A 284 5.10 12.49 22.42
CA LEU A 284 3.92 12.90 21.63
C LEU A 284 2.88 13.63 22.49
N ARG A 285 2.60 13.15 23.72
CA ARG A 285 1.67 13.80 24.64
C ARG A 285 2.19 15.15 25.13
N ARG A 286 3.51 15.28 25.36
CA ARG A 286 4.14 16.55 25.72
C ARG A 286 4.03 17.54 24.55
N MET A 287 4.41 17.14 23.33
CA MET A 287 4.28 17.98 22.14
C MET A 287 2.83 18.43 21.89
N ALA A 288 1.85 17.54 22.11
CA ALA A 288 0.45 17.91 22.02
C ALA A 288 0.02 18.99 22.99
N LYS A 289 0.64 19.07 24.18
CA LYS A 289 0.40 20.15 25.18
C LYS A 289 1.13 21.44 24.80
N GLU A 290 2.35 21.31 24.26
CA GLU A 290 3.13 22.47 23.81
C GLU A 290 2.45 23.21 22.65
N TYR A 291 1.71 22.49 21.81
CA TYR A 291 0.94 23.05 20.69
C TYR A 291 -0.49 23.51 21.09
N ALA A 292 -1.01 23.15 22.25
CA ALA A 292 -2.37 23.48 22.68
C ALA A 292 -2.50 24.90 23.20
#